data_efc6236f77b291e39f2c0908d44a708f
#
_entry.id   efc6236f77b291e39f2c0908d44a708f
#
_cell.length_a   1.000
_cell.length_b   1.000
_cell.length_c   1.000
_cell.angle_alpha   90.00
_cell.angle_beta   90.00
_cell.angle_gamma   90.00
#
_symmetry.space_group_name_H-M   'P 1'
#
loop_
_entity.id
_entity.type
_entity.pdbx_description
1 polymer ?
#
loop_
_entity_poly.entity_id
_entity_poly.type
_entity_poly.pdbx_seq_one_letter_code
_entity_poly.pdbx_strand_id
1 'polypeptide(L)'
;MAIPVYCMPGMAASPRIFQHLEWPDSYEVHLLDWDEPHFQESFKEYAARIAKQITAPNPILIGVSLGGVLVQQIATLLPEYRCVVLISSIKSAEELPYWMQCCKRLKLHHLLPLKWIASFEFWKRTKRYKKLYYKYIGLASSNYLSWCVRELLDWQFPVLPPEKLIHIQGDKDIVFPIKNIKDCICIHKGTHIMIINRFRWFKEHLIPLIERFSNS
;
A
#
# COMPACT_ATOMS: atom_id res chain seq x y z
N MET A 1 -2.81 -21.15 17.80
CA MET A 1 -2.98 -19.67 17.79
C MET A 1 -3.28 -19.24 16.38
N ALA A 2 -4.19 -18.28 16.16
CA ALA A 2 -4.47 -17.75 14.85
C ALA A 2 -3.26 -16.95 14.31
N ILE A 3 -3.09 -16.93 12.99
CA ILE A 3 -2.01 -16.21 12.32
C ILE A 3 -2.41 -14.73 12.23
N PRO A 4 -1.67 -13.79 12.85
CA PRO A 4 -2.01 -12.39 12.80
C PRO A 4 -1.73 -11.78 11.43
N VAL A 5 -2.69 -11.03 10.91
CA VAL A 5 -2.62 -10.33 9.62
C VAL A 5 -2.93 -8.86 9.83
N TYR A 6 -2.04 -7.98 9.45
CA TYR A 6 -2.25 -6.53 9.51
C TYR A 6 -2.39 -5.95 8.10
N CYS A 7 -3.52 -5.30 7.85
CA CYS A 7 -3.86 -4.76 6.52
C CYS A 7 -3.83 -3.24 6.51
N MET A 8 -2.97 -2.65 5.68
CA MET A 8 -2.81 -1.19 5.54
C MET A 8 -3.36 -0.71 4.19
N PRO A 9 -4.36 0.19 4.16
CA PRO A 9 -4.93 0.71 2.93
C PRO A 9 -3.99 1.68 2.21
N GLY A 10 -4.32 2.01 0.96
CA GLY A 10 -3.62 3.02 0.18
C GLY A 10 -3.89 4.45 0.66
N MET A 11 -3.14 5.41 0.10
CA MET A 11 -3.36 6.85 0.36
C MET A 11 -4.83 7.22 0.13
N ALA A 12 -5.42 7.94 1.07
CA ALA A 12 -6.81 8.39 1.06
C ALA A 12 -7.87 7.26 1.01
N ALA A 13 -7.47 6.01 1.20
CA ALA A 13 -8.40 4.89 1.29
C ALA A 13 -8.63 4.49 2.75
N SER A 14 -9.86 4.09 3.07
CA SER A 14 -10.20 3.50 4.36
C SER A 14 -9.95 1.99 4.37
N PRO A 15 -9.82 1.36 5.55
CA PRO A 15 -9.67 -0.09 5.67
C PRO A 15 -10.83 -0.90 5.05
N ARG A 16 -11.95 -0.26 4.76
CA ARG A 16 -13.09 -0.87 4.05
C ARG A 16 -12.73 -1.47 2.68
N ILE A 17 -11.59 -1.09 2.09
CA ILE A 17 -11.13 -1.70 0.83
C ILE A 17 -10.89 -3.20 0.97
N PHE A 18 -10.63 -3.70 2.19
CA PHE A 18 -10.39 -5.11 2.50
C PHE A 18 -11.68 -5.90 2.84
N GLN A 19 -12.86 -5.26 2.91
CA GLN A 19 -14.12 -5.87 3.35
C GLN A 19 -14.57 -7.10 2.54
N HIS A 20 -14.03 -7.29 1.34
CA HIS A 20 -14.38 -8.42 0.46
C HIS A 20 -13.36 -9.57 0.52
N LEU A 21 -12.31 -9.43 1.34
CA LEU A 21 -11.41 -10.55 1.63
C LEU A 21 -12.07 -11.44 2.68
N GLU A 22 -12.13 -12.72 2.40
CA GLU A 22 -12.59 -13.73 3.33
C GLU A 22 -11.37 -14.45 3.90
N TRP A 23 -11.36 -14.59 5.22
CA TRP A 23 -10.26 -15.19 5.95
C TRP A 23 -10.73 -16.43 6.68
N PRO A 24 -10.00 -17.55 6.62
CA PRO A 24 -10.23 -18.71 7.48
C PRO A 24 -10.07 -18.35 8.96
N ASP A 25 -10.71 -19.09 9.85
CA ASP A 25 -10.64 -18.91 11.31
C ASP A 25 -9.20 -19.05 11.85
N SER A 26 -8.30 -19.64 11.07
CA SER A 26 -6.87 -19.73 11.37
C SER A 26 -6.12 -18.39 11.26
N TYR A 27 -6.77 -17.32 10.79
CA TYR A 27 -6.19 -15.98 10.67
C TYR A 27 -6.92 -14.97 11.54
N GLU A 28 -6.16 -14.10 12.21
CA GLU A 28 -6.68 -12.97 12.98
C GLU A 28 -6.34 -11.66 12.25
N VAL A 29 -7.37 -11.00 11.70
CA VAL A 29 -7.19 -9.83 10.82
C VAL A 29 -7.34 -8.53 11.59
N HIS A 30 -6.30 -7.71 11.56
CA HIS A 30 -6.26 -6.37 12.12
C HIS A 30 -6.22 -5.35 10.98
N LEU A 31 -7.15 -4.41 10.96
CA LEU A 31 -7.22 -3.35 9.97
C LEU A 31 -6.53 -2.11 10.52
N LEU A 32 -5.42 -1.73 9.90
CA LEU A 32 -4.74 -0.46 10.18
C LEU A 32 -5.42 0.67 9.40
N ASP A 33 -5.34 1.88 9.91
CA ASP A 33 -5.85 3.07 9.23
C ASP A 33 -4.79 4.18 9.22
N TRP A 34 -5.01 5.18 8.38
CA TRP A 34 -4.18 6.36 8.32
C TRP A 34 -4.60 7.38 9.39
N ASP A 35 -3.62 7.89 10.11
CA ASP A 35 -3.75 9.03 11.01
C ASP A 35 -3.12 10.28 10.41
N GLU A 36 -3.50 11.47 10.88
CA GLU A 36 -2.78 12.69 10.52
C GLU A 36 -1.30 12.58 10.93
N PRO A 37 -0.37 12.92 10.02
CA PRO A 37 1.03 12.99 10.38
C PRO A 37 1.25 14.13 11.39
N HIS A 38 2.14 13.91 12.35
CA HIS A 38 2.57 14.95 13.26
C HIS A 38 3.37 16.02 12.50
N PHE A 39 3.55 17.18 13.14
CA PHE A 39 4.35 18.25 12.55
C PHE A 39 5.78 17.76 12.28
N GLN A 40 6.25 17.90 11.05
CA GLN A 40 7.55 17.44 10.56
C GLN A 40 7.84 15.92 10.74
N GLU A 41 6.82 15.10 10.98
CA GLU A 41 6.98 13.65 11.08
C GLU A 41 7.46 13.08 9.73
N SER A 42 8.61 12.42 9.74
CA SER A 42 9.12 11.67 8.59
C SER A 42 8.35 10.36 8.39
N PHE A 43 8.44 9.79 7.19
CA PHE A 43 7.80 8.49 6.90
C PHE A 43 8.29 7.37 7.83
N LYS A 44 9.56 7.39 8.21
CA LYS A 44 10.14 6.42 9.14
C LYS A 44 9.58 6.55 10.56
N GLU A 45 9.43 7.78 11.05
CA GLU A 45 8.83 8.04 12.37
C GLU A 45 7.34 7.68 12.36
N TYR A 46 6.63 8.00 11.28
CA TYR A 46 5.25 7.59 11.08
C TYR A 46 5.12 6.06 11.10
N ALA A 47 5.97 5.34 10.35
CA ALA A 47 6.01 3.88 10.35
C ALA A 47 6.28 3.32 11.75
N ALA A 48 7.20 3.92 12.52
CA ALA A 48 7.48 3.51 13.90
C ALA A 48 6.28 3.74 14.83
N ARG A 49 5.49 4.78 14.59
CA ARG A 49 4.26 5.04 15.35
C ARG A 49 3.18 4.00 15.02
N ILE A 50 2.97 3.69 13.76
CA ILE A 50 2.00 2.67 13.34
C ILE A 50 2.46 1.26 13.77
N ALA A 51 3.75 0.96 13.73
CA ALA A 51 4.31 -0.33 14.17
C ALA A 51 3.96 -0.67 15.65
N LYS A 52 3.73 0.32 16.51
CA LYS A 52 3.30 0.11 17.90
C LYS A 52 1.90 -0.54 18.01
N GLN A 53 1.09 -0.46 16.95
CA GLN A 53 -0.22 -1.11 16.90
C GLN A 53 -0.09 -2.61 16.54
N ILE A 54 1.09 -3.05 16.09
CA ILE A 54 1.38 -4.43 15.71
C ILE A 54 1.97 -5.14 16.93
N THR A 55 1.11 -5.72 17.74
CA THR A 55 1.49 -6.35 19.01
C THR A 55 1.64 -7.87 18.94
N ALA A 56 1.05 -8.48 17.93
CA ALA A 56 1.12 -9.93 17.75
C ALA A 56 2.47 -10.34 17.13
N PRO A 57 3.05 -11.48 17.56
CA PRO A 57 4.34 -11.96 17.05
C PRO A 57 4.21 -12.51 15.63
N ASN A 58 5.29 -12.39 14.85
CA ASN A 58 5.45 -12.95 13.52
C ASN A 58 4.24 -12.70 12.57
N PRO A 59 3.78 -11.44 12.41
CA PRO A 59 2.60 -11.11 11.62
C PRO A 59 2.83 -11.24 10.11
N ILE A 60 1.72 -11.36 9.37
CA ILE A 60 1.64 -11.08 7.94
C ILE A 60 1.27 -9.60 7.79
N LEU A 61 2.00 -8.90 6.94
CA LEU A 61 1.76 -7.49 6.63
C LEU A 61 1.24 -7.36 5.21
N ILE A 62 0.06 -6.78 5.03
CA ILE A 62 -0.54 -6.56 3.71
C ILE A 62 -0.72 -5.07 3.48
N GLY A 63 -0.17 -4.55 2.39
CA GLY A 63 -0.30 -3.14 2.06
C GLY A 63 -0.73 -2.89 0.62
N VAL A 64 -1.65 -1.94 0.44
CA VAL A 64 -2.14 -1.50 -0.86
C VAL A 64 -1.53 -0.15 -1.21
N SER A 65 -0.94 0.00 -2.40
CA SER A 65 -0.40 1.28 -2.88
C SER A 65 0.59 1.89 -1.87
N LEU A 66 0.37 3.11 -1.37
CA LEU A 66 1.20 3.74 -0.34
C LEU A 66 1.22 2.91 0.97
N GLY A 67 0.13 2.21 1.30
CA GLY A 67 0.12 1.27 2.42
C GLY A 67 1.12 0.13 2.24
N GLY A 68 1.36 -0.31 0.98
CA GLY A 68 2.41 -1.28 0.65
C GLY A 68 3.82 -0.73 0.90
N VAL A 69 4.02 0.56 0.64
CA VAL A 69 5.28 1.25 0.97
C VAL A 69 5.46 1.32 2.49
N LEU A 70 4.39 1.65 3.23
CA LEU A 70 4.42 1.76 4.69
C LEU A 70 4.71 0.42 5.38
N VAL A 71 4.05 -0.67 4.97
CA VAL A 71 4.27 -1.98 5.61
C VAL A 71 5.68 -2.53 5.36
N GLN A 72 6.34 -2.17 4.25
CA GLN A 72 7.76 -2.48 4.05
C GLN A 72 8.64 -1.76 5.09
N GLN A 73 8.38 -0.48 5.34
CA GLN A 73 9.11 0.25 6.38
C GLN A 73 8.82 -0.33 7.77
N ILE A 74 7.57 -0.68 8.07
CA ILE A 74 7.18 -1.33 9.32
C ILE A 74 7.91 -2.67 9.49
N ALA A 75 7.99 -3.50 8.44
CA ALA A 75 8.66 -4.79 8.49
C ALA A 75 10.12 -4.69 8.97
N THR A 76 10.82 -3.59 8.65
CA THR A 76 12.20 -3.36 9.13
C THR A 76 12.30 -3.00 10.61
N LEU A 77 11.19 -2.67 11.25
CA LEU A 77 11.13 -2.25 12.65
C LEU A 77 10.65 -3.37 13.58
N LEU A 78 10.07 -4.43 13.01
CA LEU A 78 9.61 -5.59 13.77
C LEU A 78 10.76 -6.57 14.03
N PRO A 79 10.79 -7.24 15.18
CA PRO A 79 11.78 -8.28 15.46
C PRO A 79 11.69 -9.45 14.48
N GLU A 80 10.46 -9.80 14.07
CA GLU A 80 10.18 -10.81 13.05
C GLU A 80 8.84 -10.54 12.38
N TYR A 81 8.67 -11.04 11.16
CA TYR A 81 7.42 -11.09 10.41
C TYR A 81 7.42 -12.30 9.47
N ARG A 82 6.24 -12.84 9.19
CA ARG A 82 6.08 -14.01 8.33
C ARG A 82 6.30 -13.67 6.85
N CYS A 83 5.53 -12.73 6.33
CA CYS A 83 5.73 -12.19 4.99
C CYS A 83 5.09 -10.80 4.85
N VAL A 84 5.47 -10.10 3.79
CA VAL A 84 4.88 -8.83 3.33
C VAL A 84 4.19 -9.07 1.99
N VAL A 85 2.93 -8.64 1.88
CA VAL A 85 2.15 -8.70 0.64
C VAL A 85 1.93 -7.29 0.12
N LEU A 86 2.45 -7.00 -1.05
CA LEU A 86 2.28 -5.73 -1.75
C LEU A 86 1.20 -5.88 -2.82
N ILE A 87 0.21 -5.00 -2.81
CA ILE A 87 -0.89 -4.98 -3.77
C ILE A 87 -0.92 -3.61 -4.44
N SER A 88 -0.79 -3.53 -5.77
CA SER A 88 -0.74 -2.25 -6.52
C SER A 88 0.26 -1.26 -5.92
N SER A 89 1.46 -1.72 -5.57
CA SER A 89 2.47 -0.95 -4.86
C SER A 89 3.83 -1.02 -5.57
N ILE A 90 4.86 -0.53 -4.92
CA ILE A 90 6.25 -0.53 -5.39
C ILE A 90 7.20 -0.96 -4.28
N LYS A 91 8.34 -1.53 -4.65
CA LYS A 91 9.39 -1.98 -3.72
C LYS A 91 10.74 -1.31 -3.95
N SER A 92 10.86 -0.48 -5.00
CA SER A 92 12.08 0.29 -5.25
C SER A 92 11.79 1.62 -5.96
N ALA A 93 12.77 2.52 -5.95
CA ALA A 93 12.66 3.82 -6.63
C ALA A 93 12.56 3.69 -8.15
N GLU A 94 13.15 2.63 -8.72
CA GLU A 94 13.13 2.34 -10.15
C GLU A 94 11.73 1.93 -10.64
N GLU A 95 10.89 1.42 -9.74
CA GLU A 95 9.51 1.05 -10.03
C GLU A 95 8.56 2.25 -10.09
N LEU A 96 8.97 3.42 -9.57
CA LEU A 96 8.22 4.66 -9.74
C LEU A 96 8.04 5.01 -11.22
N PRO A 97 6.90 5.60 -11.63
CA PRO A 97 6.74 6.18 -12.96
C PRO A 97 7.84 7.20 -13.26
N TYR A 98 8.26 7.26 -14.52
CA TYR A 98 9.39 8.13 -14.94
C TYR A 98 9.24 9.59 -14.48
N TRP A 99 8.04 10.15 -14.56
CA TRP A 99 7.79 11.52 -14.10
C TRP A 99 8.01 11.68 -12.59
N MET A 100 7.66 10.66 -11.77
CA MET A 100 7.94 10.67 -10.33
C MET A 100 9.44 10.54 -10.06
N GLN A 101 10.16 9.71 -10.83
CA GLN A 101 11.61 9.60 -10.74
C GLN A 101 12.28 10.93 -11.06
N CYS A 102 11.81 11.65 -12.10
CA CYS A 102 12.29 12.99 -12.43
C CYS A 102 12.01 13.99 -11.30
N CYS A 103 10.79 14.00 -10.75
CA CYS A 103 10.43 14.84 -9.61
C CYS A 103 11.32 14.57 -8.39
N LYS A 104 11.58 13.30 -8.07
CA LYS A 104 12.49 12.88 -7.00
C LYS A 104 13.91 13.38 -7.27
N ARG A 105 14.47 13.09 -8.47
CA ARG A 105 15.84 13.42 -8.84
C ARG A 105 16.10 14.93 -8.83
N LEU A 106 15.15 15.73 -9.27
CA LEU A 106 15.24 17.19 -9.33
C LEU A 106 14.72 17.90 -8.06
N LYS A 107 14.28 17.13 -7.05
CA LYS A 107 13.65 17.63 -5.81
C LYS A 107 12.48 18.60 -6.06
N LEU A 108 11.81 18.48 -7.21
CA LEU A 108 10.73 19.39 -7.61
C LEU A 108 9.51 19.31 -6.70
N HIS A 109 9.33 18.19 -6.01
CA HIS A 109 8.23 17.97 -5.06
C HIS A 109 8.28 18.93 -3.85
N HIS A 110 9.44 19.51 -3.51
CA HIS A 110 9.54 20.56 -2.51
C HIS A 110 9.08 21.94 -3.02
N LEU A 111 9.04 22.13 -4.34
CA LEU A 111 8.66 23.39 -4.98
C LEU A 111 7.24 23.37 -5.55
N LEU A 112 6.69 22.18 -5.85
CA LEU A 112 5.36 22.05 -6.40
C LEU A 112 4.29 22.30 -5.34
N PRO A 113 3.19 23.03 -5.69
CA PRO A 113 2.02 23.08 -4.86
C PRO A 113 1.33 21.70 -4.88
N LEU A 114 1.83 20.78 -4.06
CA LEU A 114 1.37 19.38 -3.99
C LEU A 114 -0.14 19.27 -3.68
N LYS A 115 -0.74 20.33 -3.15
CA LYS A 115 -2.19 20.51 -3.04
C LYS A 115 -2.94 20.30 -4.36
N TRP A 116 -2.28 20.57 -5.50
CA TRP A 116 -2.84 20.36 -6.83
C TRP A 116 -2.79 18.89 -7.27
N ILE A 117 -1.68 18.21 -6.99
CA ILE A 117 -1.51 16.76 -7.30
C ILE A 117 -2.36 15.92 -6.35
N ALA A 118 -2.45 16.34 -5.09
CA ALA A 118 -3.30 15.75 -4.08
C ALA A 118 -4.78 16.11 -4.23
N SER A 119 -5.14 17.07 -5.10
CA SER A 119 -6.53 17.37 -5.36
C SER A 119 -7.15 16.18 -6.12
N PHE A 120 -7.80 15.32 -5.39
CA PHE A 120 -8.63 14.20 -5.87
C PHE A 120 -9.82 14.65 -6.73
N GLU A 121 -9.82 15.91 -7.16
CA GLU A 121 -10.81 16.50 -8.07
C GLU A 121 -10.93 15.71 -9.38
N PHE A 122 -9.82 15.11 -9.84
CA PHE A 122 -9.83 14.26 -11.04
C PHE A 122 -10.74 13.02 -10.87
N TRP A 123 -10.74 12.41 -9.67
CA TRP A 123 -11.57 11.24 -9.37
C TRP A 123 -13.04 11.61 -9.11
N LYS A 124 -13.31 12.82 -8.63
CA LYS A 124 -14.67 13.33 -8.44
C LYS A 124 -15.41 13.56 -9.77
N ARG A 125 -14.68 13.73 -10.87
CA ARG A 125 -15.20 14.15 -12.16
C ARG A 125 -16.00 13.08 -12.91
N THR A 126 -15.81 11.78 -12.62
CA THR A 126 -16.54 10.69 -13.27
C THR A 126 -17.66 10.15 -12.36
N LYS A 127 -18.92 10.30 -12.79
CA LYS A 127 -20.11 9.81 -12.06
C LYS A 127 -19.99 8.34 -11.63
N ARG A 128 -19.28 7.51 -12.42
CA ARG A 128 -19.08 6.06 -12.19
C ARG A 128 -18.24 5.78 -10.94
N TYR A 129 -17.23 6.60 -10.64
CA TYR A 129 -16.33 6.40 -9.51
C TYR A 129 -16.77 7.14 -8.25
N LYS A 130 -17.72 8.07 -8.36
CA LYS A 130 -18.20 8.87 -7.22
C LYS A 130 -18.74 8.00 -6.08
N LYS A 131 -19.54 6.96 -6.40
CA LYS A 131 -20.10 6.03 -5.40
C LYS A 131 -19.00 5.19 -4.71
N LEU A 132 -18.01 4.72 -5.47
CA LEU A 132 -16.85 3.98 -4.93
C LEU A 132 -15.99 4.90 -4.06
N TYR A 133 -15.74 6.12 -4.50
CA TYR A 133 -15.01 7.12 -3.75
C TYR A 133 -15.61 7.33 -2.36
N TYR A 134 -16.91 7.69 -2.27
CA TYR A 134 -17.55 7.91 -0.98
C TYR A 134 -17.61 6.66 -0.09
N LYS A 135 -17.62 5.47 -0.68
CA LYS A 135 -17.64 4.22 0.09
C LYS A 135 -16.30 3.89 0.73
N TYR A 136 -15.20 4.20 0.04
CA TYR A 136 -13.86 3.72 0.39
C TYR A 136 -12.88 4.84 0.76
N ILE A 137 -13.32 6.09 0.76
CA ILE A 137 -12.45 7.19 1.19
C ILE A 137 -12.19 7.10 2.69
N GLY A 138 -10.96 7.34 3.08
CA GLY A 138 -10.49 7.51 4.45
C GLY A 138 -10.01 8.94 4.69
N LEU A 139 -8.91 9.09 5.42
CA LEU A 139 -8.25 10.37 5.65
C LEU A 139 -7.80 10.99 4.32
N ALA A 140 -8.22 12.22 4.06
CA ALA A 140 -7.93 12.93 2.81
C ALA A 140 -7.75 14.44 3.02
N SER A 141 -7.20 14.85 4.17
CA SER A 141 -6.84 16.24 4.40
C SER A 141 -5.75 16.69 3.43
N SER A 142 -5.70 17.96 3.08
CA SER A 142 -4.67 18.48 2.16
C SER A 142 -3.27 18.39 2.77
N ASN A 143 -3.15 18.46 4.09
CA ASN A 143 -1.89 18.29 4.80
C ASN A 143 -1.38 16.87 4.67
N TYR A 144 -2.21 15.87 5.02
CA TYR A 144 -1.91 14.46 4.90
C TYR A 144 -1.55 14.07 3.45
N LEU A 145 -2.35 14.48 2.46
CA LEU A 145 -2.09 14.14 1.06
C LEU A 145 -0.76 14.73 0.54
N SER A 146 -0.45 15.98 0.92
CA SER A 146 0.81 16.62 0.56
C SER A 146 2.00 15.92 1.23
N TRP A 147 1.84 15.54 2.49
CA TRP A 147 2.82 14.76 3.24
C TRP A 147 3.06 13.40 2.58
N CYS A 148 2.01 12.65 2.24
CA CYS A 148 2.12 11.35 1.57
C CYS A 148 2.93 11.40 0.28
N VAL A 149 2.67 12.41 -0.59
CA VAL A 149 3.39 12.54 -1.87
C VAL A 149 4.86 12.90 -1.64
N ARG A 150 5.14 13.81 -0.71
CA ARG A 150 6.51 14.19 -0.38
C ARG A 150 7.28 13.00 0.18
N GLU A 151 6.74 12.34 1.18
CA GLU A 151 7.40 11.22 1.83
C GLU A 151 7.58 10.02 0.90
N LEU A 152 6.63 9.74 -0.01
CA LEU A 152 6.80 8.71 -1.04
C LEU A 152 7.99 9.00 -1.95
N LEU A 153 8.16 10.26 -2.36
CA LEU A 153 9.25 10.65 -3.25
C LEU A 153 10.60 10.70 -2.53
N ASP A 154 10.63 11.06 -1.25
CA ASP A 154 11.86 11.10 -0.44
C ASP A 154 12.23 9.75 0.17
N TRP A 155 11.29 8.80 0.20
CA TRP A 155 11.48 7.52 0.86
C TRP A 155 12.69 6.74 0.33
N GLN A 156 13.44 6.16 1.27
CA GLN A 156 14.54 5.24 1.02
C GLN A 156 14.01 3.80 1.15
N PHE A 157 13.89 3.14 0.02
CA PHE A 157 13.30 1.81 -0.07
C PHE A 157 14.13 0.78 0.70
N PRO A 158 13.59 0.09 1.72
CA PRO A 158 14.28 -1.00 2.38
C PRO A 158 14.34 -2.21 1.43
N VAL A 159 15.41 -2.98 1.53
CA VAL A 159 15.51 -4.26 0.83
C VAL A 159 14.96 -5.34 1.77
N LEU A 160 13.81 -5.90 1.42
CA LEU A 160 13.24 -7.05 2.13
C LEU A 160 13.70 -8.35 1.48
N PRO A 161 13.83 -9.46 2.25
CA PRO A 161 14.14 -10.76 1.71
C PRO A 161 13.10 -11.19 0.66
N PRO A 162 13.51 -11.57 -0.56
CA PRO A 162 12.59 -11.96 -1.63
C PRO A 162 11.64 -13.09 -1.24
N GLU A 163 12.12 -14.05 -0.44
CA GLU A 163 11.36 -15.19 0.08
C GLU A 163 10.26 -14.79 1.08
N LYS A 164 10.30 -13.55 1.60
CA LYS A 164 9.30 -12.97 2.49
C LYS A 164 8.43 -11.90 1.82
N LEU A 165 8.53 -11.73 0.48
CA LEU A 165 7.86 -10.67 -0.23
C LEU A 165 6.98 -11.20 -1.37
N ILE A 166 5.67 -11.03 -1.25
CA ILE A 166 4.69 -11.32 -2.30
C ILE A 166 4.29 -9.99 -2.94
N HIS A 167 4.57 -9.82 -4.22
CA HIS A 167 4.18 -8.61 -4.95
C HIS A 167 3.10 -8.95 -6.00
N ILE A 168 1.93 -8.33 -5.89
CA ILE A 168 0.78 -8.55 -6.76
C ILE A 168 0.48 -7.23 -7.48
N GLN A 169 0.54 -7.25 -8.82
CA GLN A 169 0.41 -6.05 -9.66
C GLN A 169 -0.59 -6.25 -10.80
N GLY A 170 -1.34 -5.21 -11.12
CA GLY A 170 -2.29 -5.23 -12.22
C GLY A 170 -1.68 -4.76 -13.56
N ASP A 171 -1.99 -5.44 -14.67
CA ASP A 171 -1.51 -5.07 -16.02
C ASP A 171 -2.11 -3.75 -16.55
N LYS A 172 -3.17 -3.24 -15.91
CA LYS A 172 -3.84 -1.97 -16.23
C LYS A 172 -3.69 -0.91 -15.13
N ASP A 173 -2.71 -1.09 -14.26
CA ASP A 173 -2.37 -0.07 -13.27
C ASP A 173 -1.69 1.12 -13.96
N ILE A 174 -2.33 2.30 -13.89
CA ILE A 174 -1.83 3.54 -14.47
C ILE A 174 -1.00 4.38 -13.48
N VAL A 175 -1.12 4.08 -12.18
CA VAL A 175 -0.38 4.78 -11.12
C VAL A 175 1.02 4.19 -10.98
N PHE A 176 1.12 2.86 -10.84
CA PHE A 176 2.36 2.11 -10.86
C PHE A 176 2.35 1.10 -12.02
N PRO A 177 2.75 1.51 -13.22
CA PRO A 177 2.64 0.69 -14.42
C PRO A 177 3.45 -0.60 -14.33
N ILE A 178 2.84 -1.73 -14.68
CA ILE A 178 3.43 -3.07 -14.64
C ILE A 178 4.80 -3.16 -15.34
N LYS A 179 5.01 -2.37 -16.39
CA LYS A 179 6.29 -2.33 -17.14
C LYS A 179 7.49 -1.90 -16.29
N ASN A 180 7.24 -1.21 -15.17
CA ASN A 180 8.28 -0.76 -14.25
C ASN A 180 8.45 -1.75 -13.08
N ILE A 181 7.50 -2.65 -12.86
CA ILE A 181 7.49 -3.56 -11.72
C ILE A 181 8.20 -4.86 -12.10
N LYS A 182 9.15 -5.28 -11.27
CA LYS A 182 9.87 -6.55 -11.45
C LYS A 182 9.36 -7.61 -10.48
N ASP A 183 9.53 -8.88 -10.82
CA ASP A 183 9.26 -10.03 -9.94
C ASP A 183 7.92 -9.89 -9.19
N CYS A 184 6.81 -9.87 -9.94
CA CYS A 184 5.47 -9.75 -9.40
C CYS A 184 4.50 -10.76 -10.02
N ILE A 185 3.44 -11.06 -9.29
CA ILE A 185 2.29 -11.81 -9.78
C ILE A 185 1.39 -10.82 -10.53
N CYS A 186 1.29 -11.01 -11.86
CA CYS A 186 0.50 -10.12 -12.71
C CYS A 186 -0.97 -10.53 -12.73
N ILE A 187 -1.87 -9.59 -12.44
CA ILE A 187 -3.31 -9.77 -12.55
C ILE A 187 -3.84 -9.16 -13.85
N HIS A 188 -4.37 -10.02 -14.73
CA HIS A 188 -4.94 -9.57 -16.01
C HIS A 188 -6.14 -8.63 -15.80
N LYS A 189 -6.12 -7.50 -16.51
CA LYS A 189 -7.08 -6.38 -16.36
C LYS A 189 -7.17 -5.82 -14.94
N GLY A 190 -6.18 -6.06 -14.09
CA GLY A 190 -6.05 -5.44 -12.77
C GLY A 190 -5.71 -3.96 -12.92
N THR A 191 -6.45 -3.08 -12.24
CA THR A 191 -6.16 -1.64 -12.17
C THR A 191 -5.57 -1.30 -10.81
N HIS A 192 -5.20 -0.03 -10.58
CA HIS A 192 -4.67 0.41 -9.26
C HIS A 192 -5.61 0.09 -8.07
N ILE A 193 -6.90 -0.04 -8.32
CA ILE A 193 -7.90 -0.40 -7.31
C ILE A 193 -8.34 -1.87 -7.41
N MET A 194 -7.43 -2.76 -7.84
CA MET A 194 -7.78 -4.16 -8.11
C MET A 194 -8.23 -4.92 -6.85
N ILE A 195 -7.80 -4.52 -5.66
CA ILE A 195 -8.31 -5.07 -4.40
C ILE A 195 -9.84 -4.96 -4.29
N ILE A 196 -10.44 -3.95 -4.94
CA ILE A 196 -11.89 -3.74 -4.99
C ILE A 196 -12.50 -4.38 -6.23
N ASN A 197 -11.95 -4.13 -7.43
CA ASN A 197 -12.59 -4.55 -8.68
C ASN A 197 -12.19 -5.95 -9.16
N ARG A 198 -11.19 -6.57 -8.52
CA ARG A 198 -10.75 -7.97 -8.71
C ARG A 198 -10.83 -8.78 -7.41
N PHE A 199 -11.68 -8.37 -6.46
CA PHE A 199 -11.80 -9.00 -5.15
C PHE A 199 -12.01 -10.53 -5.21
N ARG A 200 -12.70 -11.05 -6.25
CA ARG A 200 -12.90 -12.49 -6.45
C ARG A 200 -11.57 -13.22 -6.62
N TRP A 201 -10.65 -12.64 -7.39
CA TRP A 201 -9.32 -13.21 -7.56
C TRP A 201 -8.57 -13.26 -6.22
N PHE A 202 -8.62 -12.20 -5.43
CA PHE A 202 -7.98 -12.17 -4.11
C PHE A 202 -8.61 -13.19 -3.15
N LYS A 203 -9.93 -13.33 -3.16
CA LYS A 203 -10.65 -14.33 -2.36
C LYS A 203 -10.17 -15.75 -2.66
N GLU A 204 -9.92 -16.07 -3.93
CA GLU A 204 -9.54 -17.41 -4.38
C GLU A 204 -8.04 -17.69 -4.24
N HIS A 205 -7.18 -16.67 -4.34
CA HIS A 205 -5.73 -16.90 -4.51
C HIS A 205 -4.87 -16.34 -3.38
N LEU A 206 -5.34 -15.34 -2.62
CA LEU A 206 -4.48 -14.65 -1.65
C LEU A 206 -4.00 -15.59 -0.54
N ILE A 207 -4.89 -16.36 0.07
CA ILE A 207 -4.53 -17.29 1.15
C ILE A 207 -3.61 -18.41 0.66
N PRO A 208 -3.91 -19.13 -0.45
CA PRO A 208 -2.98 -20.12 -1.01
C PRO A 208 -1.58 -19.56 -1.34
N LEU A 209 -1.51 -18.32 -1.80
CA LEU A 209 -0.22 -17.65 -2.04
C LEU A 209 0.55 -17.44 -0.74
N ILE A 210 -0.11 -16.89 0.27
CA ILE A 210 0.50 -16.65 1.59
C ILE A 210 1.00 -17.97 2.20
N GLU A 211 0.19 -19.03 2.17
CA GLU A 211 0.55 -20.34 2.71
C GLU A 211 1.76 -20.94 1.99
N ARG A 212 1.79 -20.83 0.65
CA ARG A 212 2.94 -21.30 -0.15
C ARG A 212 4.24 -20.60 0.22
N PHE A 213 4.21 -19.27 0.40
CA PHE A 213 5.38 -18.47 0.77
C PHE A 213 5.79 -18.67 2.24
N SER A 214 4.86 -19.03 3.11
CA SER A 214 5.14 -19.24 4.53
C SER A 214 5.75 -20.63 4.83
N ASN A 215 5.61 -21.57 3.89
CA ASN A 215 6.08 -22.96 4.02
C ASN A 215 7.35 -23.24 3.20
N SER A 216 7.89 -22.27 2.46
CA SER A 216 9.15 -22.32 1.73
C SER A 216 10.27 -21.66 2.52
#